data_5b81bc2685db09313be5d297f672f8b1
#
_entry.id   5b81bc2685db09313be5d297f672f8b1
#
_cell.length_a   1.000
_cell.length_b   1.000
_cell.length_c   1.000
_cell.angle_alpha   90.00
_cell.angle_beta   90.00
_cell.angle_gamma   90.00
#
_symmetry.space_group_name_H-M   'P 1'
#
loop_
_entity.id
_entity.type
_entity.pdbx_description
1 polymer ?
#
loop_
_entity_poly.entity_id
_entity_poly.type
_entity_poly.pdbx_seq_one_letter_code
_entity_poly.pdbx_strand_id
1 'polypeptide(L)'
;MSTGIERANPTHGTLAGAVADEKLIPSISKIIKTGPNNYAGIQCGLETGSIRLIEKYADRKLAPYQPEEWHWLVKEAVKTFNENYWVPAFTLIMGLDNDETPEDSWETIRLISELEREQPDAMFTVTPLTFVPIGLLEKSEFFDIGNEMNAAQLGVMYKTWQHNFKYGIKKFMTKTAKNGSLKSGVFNLIARTLGNVPLGAMERYAIKQGGEHERVIETIKVKYW
;
A
#
# COMPACT_ATOMS: atom_id res chain seq x y z
N MET A 1 -22.43 30.69 12.55
CA MET A 1 -21.26 30.33 13.36
C MET A 1 -21.01 28.86 13.11
N SER A 2 -20.07 28.52 12.22
CA SER A 2 -19.69 27.13 11.97
C SER A 2 -18.67 26.77 13.04
N THR A 3 -19.06 25.91 13.97
CA THR A 3 -18.13 25.27 14.88
C THR A 3 -17.27 24.30 14.05
N GLY A 4 -16.09 24.77 13.65
CA GLY A 4 -15.08 23.93 13.07
C GLY A 4 -14.62 22.92 14.11
N ILE A 5 -15.22 21.75 14.11
CA ILE A 5 -14.62 20.58 14.76
C ILE A 5 -13.44 20.23 13.86
N GLU A 6 -12.25 20.62 14.25
CA GLU A 6 -11.03 20.07 13.68
C GLU A 6 -11.11 18.55 13.84
N ARG A 7 -11.25 17.87 12.72
CA ARG A 7 -11.28 16.41 12.72
C ARG A 7 -9.87 15.93 13.05
N ALA A 8 -9.66 15.41 14.26
CA ALA A 8 -8.47 14.69 14.58
C ALA A 8 -8.47 13.39 13.74
N ASN A 9 -7.79 13.40 12.62
CA ASN A 9 -7.49 12.17 11.90
C ASN A 9 -6.31 11.50 12.60
N PRO A 10 -6.47 10.28 13.13
CA PRO A 10 -5.31 9.52 13.60
C PRO A 10 -4.38 9.30 12.42
N THR A 11 -3.18 9.89 12.48
CA THR A 11 -2.27 9.90 11.36
C THR A 11 -1.54 8.57 11.17
N HIS A 12 -1.38 7.78 12.24
CA HIS A 12 -0.64 6.52 12.22
C HIS A 12 -1.37 5.44 13.05
N GLY A 13 -1.36 4.22 12.54
CA GLY A 13 -1.90 3.06 13.23
C GLY A 13 -1.09 1.80 12.96
N THR A 14 -1.20 0.82 13.86
CA THR A 14 -0.60 -0.50 13.68
C THR A 14 -1.64 -1.49 13.18
N LEU A 15 -1.24 -2.39 12.28
CA LEU A 15 -2.11 -3.43 11.75
C LEU A 15 -2.51 -4.41 12.85
N ALA A 16 -1.54 -4.82 13.68
CA ALA A 16 -1.78 -5.71 14.83
C ALA A 16 -2.78 -5.10 15.82
N GLY A 17 -2.64 -3.82 16.15
CA GLY A 17 -3.57 -3.14 17.05
C GLY A 17 -5.01 -3.08 16.52
N ALA A 18 -5.15 -2.90 15.20
CA ALA A 18 -6.48 -2.86 14.57
C ALA A 18 -7.20 -4.21 14.59
N VAL A 19 -6.46 -5.32 14.63
CA VAL A 19 -7.01 -6.69 14.61
C VAL A 19 -7.11 -7.29 16.01
N ALA A 20 -6.14 -6.99 16.89
CA ALA A 20 -6.11 -7.57 18.24
C ALA A 20 -7.26 -7.11 19.15
N ASP A 21 -7.80 -5.92 18.92
CA ASP A 21 -8.96 -5.41 19.63
C ASP A 21 -10.10 -5.09 18.66
N GLU A 22 -11.04 -6.01 18.52
CA GLU A 22 -12.21 -5.88 17.63
C GLU A 22 -13.06 -4.63 17.91
N LYS A 23 -12.95 -4.04 19.12
CA LYS A 23 -13.72 -2.85 19.51
C LYS A 23 -12.98 -1.55 19.23
N LEU A 24 -11.68 -1.59 19.01
CA LEU A 24 -10.84 -0.38 18.86
C LEU A 24 -11.30 0.47 17.67
N ILE A 25 -11.24 -0.07 16.46
CA ILE A 25 -11.60 0.67 15.25
C ILE A 25 -13.08 1.09 15.24
N PRO A 26 -14.05 0.22 15.58
CA PRO A 26 -15.45 0.63 15.71
C PRO A 26 -15.67 1.75 16.74
N SER A 27 -14.96 1.73 17.87
CA SER A 27 -15.11 2.75 18.92
C SER A 27 -14.59 4.12 18.47
N ILE A 28 -13.41 4.15 17.85
CA ILE A 28 -12.85 5.37 17.26
C ILE A 28 -13.76 5.88 16.14
N SER A 29 -14.27 5.00 15.30
CA SER A 29 -15.19 5.32 14.20
C SER A 29 -16.46 6.04 14.68
N LYS A 30 -17.01 5.61 15.81
CA LYS A 30 -18.16 6.32 16.43
C LYS A 30 -17.79 7.73 16.87
N ILE A 31 -16.60 7.93 17.43
CA ILE A 31 -16.13 9.24 17.90
C ILE A 31 -15.94 10.20 16.73
N ILE A 32 -15.25 9.77 15.67
CA ILE A 32 -14.96 10.60 14.49
C ILE A 32 -16.09 10.55 13.44
N LYS A 33 -17.14 9.77 13.69
CA LYS A 33 -18.34 9.64 12.87
C LYS A 33 -18.05 9.21 11.43
N THR A 34 -17.23 8.15 11.27
CA THR A 34 -17.04 7.55 9.93
C THR A 34 -18.35 6.93 9.43
N GLY A 35 -18.46 6.83 8.12
CA GLY A 35 -19.67 6.32 7.47
C GLY A 35 -19.56 6.35 5.95
N PRO A 36 -20.60 5.92 5.22
CA PRO A 36 -20.60 5.81 3.75
C PRO A 36 -20.21 7.09 3.01
N ASN A 37 -20.43 8.25 3.61
CA ASN A 37 -20.11 9.56 3.05
C ASN A 37 -19.02 10.30 3.82
N ASN A 38 -18.37 9.64 4.79
CA ASN A 38 -17.36 10.23 5.65
C ASN A 38 -16.26 9.21 5.98
N TYR A 39 -15.36 8.99 5.03
CA TYR A 39 -14.22 8.09 5.22
C TYR A 39 -13.11 8.75 6.04
N ALA A 40 -12.43 7.97 6.87
CA ALA A 40 -11.19 8.37 7.53
C ALA A 40 -9.99 7.77 6.80
N GLY A 41 -8.88 8.50 6.71
CA GLY A 41 -7.59 7.98 6.29
C GLY A 41 -6.74 7.58 7.48
N ILE A 42 -5.96 6.52 7.36
CA ILE A 42 -4.97 6.11 8.35
C ILE A 42 -3.70 5.65 7.66
N GLN A 43 -2.55 6.15 8.09
CA GLN A 43 -1.26 5.66 7.61
C GLN A 43 -0.81 4.47 8.45
N CYS A 44 -0.43 3.38 7.78
CA CYS A 44 0.07 2.16 8.40
C CYS A 44 1.36 1.72 7.75
N GLY A 45 2.37 1.39 8.56
CA GLY A 45 3.59 0.78 8.06
C GLY A 45 3.32 -0.68 7.69
N LEU A 46 3.29 -0.96 6.40
CA LEU A 46 3.33 -2.33 5.87
C LEU A 46 4.76 -2.84 5.81
N GLU A 47 5.70 -1.95 5.64
CA GLU A 47 7.14 -2.12 5.49
C GLU A 47 7.52 -3.04 4.32
N THR A 48 7.07 -4.27 4.32
CA THR A 48 7.31 -5.28 3.28
C THR A 48 6.23 -6.37 3.31
N GLY A 49 6.06 -7.11 2.23
CA GLY A 49 5.29 -8.35 2.20
C GLY A 49 6.10 -9.57 2.62
N SER A 50 7.43 -9.45 2.77
CA SER A 50 8.29 -10.55 3.14
C SER A 50 8.20 -10.90 4.62
N ILE A 51 7.84 -12.16 4.91
CA ILE A 51 7.81 -12.69 6.28
C ILE A 51 9.21 -12.63 6.90
N ARG A 52 10.23 -12.99 6.14
CA ARG A 52 11.64 -12.96 6.60
C ARG A 52 12.08 -11.55 7.03
N LEU A 53 11.75 -10.53 6.25
CA LEU A 53 12.14 -9.15 6.57
C LEU A 53 11.30 -8.58 7.73
N ILE A 54 10.03 -8.92 7.82
CA ILE A 54 9.19 -8.54 8.96
C ILE A 54 9.73 -9.15 10.26
N GLU A 55 10.05 -10.42 10.26
CA GLU A 55 10.66 -11.10 11.42
C GLU A 55 11.96 -10.43 11.87
N LYS A 56 12.82 -10.11 10.90
CA LYS A 56 14.14 -9.53 11.19
C LYS A 56 14.10 -8.08 11.66
N TYR A 57 13.25 -7.24 11.06
CA TYR A 57 13.31 -5.78 11.24
C TYR A 57 12.09 -5.17 11.93
N ALA A 58 10.98 -5.89 12.00
CA ALA A 58 9.71 -5.33 12.47
C ALA A 58 8.87 -6.28 13.36
N ASP A 59 9.49 -7.27 13.97
CA ASP A 59 8.86 -8.27 14.84
C ASP A 59 7.93 -7.65 15.90
N ARG A 60 8.37 -6.57 16.52
CA ARG A 60 7.59 -5.85 17.56
C ARG A 60 6.29 -5.23 17.06
N LYS A 61 6.16 -5.01 15.74
CA LYS A 61 4.92 -4.49 15.15
C LYS A 61 3.84 -5.56 15.04
N LEU A 62 4.22 -6.83 15.16
CA LEU A 62 3.32 -7.98 15.02
C LEU A 62 2.57 -8.31 16.30
N ALA A 63 3.10 -7.99 17.47
CA ALA A 63 2.55 -8.41 18.73
C ALA A 63 1.03 -8.13 18.85
N PRO A 64 0.21 -9.14 19.20
CA PRO A 64 0.58 -10.45 19.76
C PRO A 64 0.77 -11.60 18.75
N TYR A 65 0.78 -11.31 17.44
CA TYR A 65 0.85 -12.29 16.36
C TYR A 65 2.28 -12.73 16.07
N GLN A 66 2.41 -13.85 15.32
CA GLN A 66 3.70 -14.38 14.87
C GLN A 66 4.01 -13.93 13.43
N PRO A 67 5.29 -13.93 13.00
CA PRO A 67 5.68 -13.52 11.65
C PRO A 67 4.95 -14.26 10.52
N GLU A 68 4.67 -15.55 10.70
CA GLU A 68 3.95 -16.38 9.72
C GLU A 68 2.51 -15.94 9.50
N GLU A 69 1.92 -15.23 10.46
CA GLU A 69 0.58 -14.67 10.37
C GLU A 69 0.52 -13.35 9.63
N TRP A 70 1.67 -12.79 9.17
CA TRP A 70 1.76 -11.46 8.61
C TRP A 70 0.79 -11.19 7.46
N HIS A 71 0.74 -12.08 6.47
CA HIS A 71 -0.16 -11.90 5.33
C HIS A 71 -1.65 -11.94 5.75
N TRP A 72 -1.99 -12.84 6.65
CA TRP A 72 -3.34 -12.91 7.22
C TRP A 72 -3.67 -11.63 7.99
N LEU A 73 -2.75 -11.18 8.85
CA LEU A 73 -2.92 -9.98 9.67
C LEU A 73 -3.16 -8.73 8.79
N VAL A 74 -2.40 -8.57 7.71
CA VAL A 74 -2.59 -7.46 6.76
C VAL A 74 -3.98 -7.51 6.13
N LYS A 75 -4.43 -8.70 5.72
CA LYS A 75 -5.74 -8.90 5.09
C LYS A 75 -6.88 -8.59 6.07
N GLU A 76 -6.80 -9.07 7.30
CA GLU A 76 -7.81 -8.79 8.33
C GLU A 76 -7.82 -7.32 8.74
N ALA A 77 -6.66 -6.67 8.84
CA ALA A 77 -6.59 -5.25 9.12
C ALA A 77 -7.26 -4.40 8.01
N VAL A 78 -7.00 -4.72 6.73
CA VAL A 78 -7.67 -4.04 5.60
C VAL A 78 -9.19 -4.20 5.69
N LYS A 79 -9.66 -5.40 5.97
CA LYS A 79 -11.09 -5.70 6.16
C LYS A 79 -11.67 -4.88 7.31
N THR A 80 -11.06 -4.94 8.50
CA THR A 80 -11.48 -4.21 9.70
C THR A 80 -11.57 -2.70 9.44
N PHE A 81 -10.57 -2.13 8.81
CA PHE A 81 -10.58 -0.72 8.44
C PHE A 81 -11.72 -0.39 7.48
N ASN A 82 -11.87 -1.14 6.40
CA ASN A 82 -12.87 -0.86 5.36
C ASN A 82 -14.31 -1.04 5.85
N GLU A 83 -14.59 -2.03 6.70
CA GLU A 83 -15.90 -2.24 7.34
C GLU A 83 -16.31 -1.05 8.23
N ASN A 84 -15.33 -0.31 8.72
CA ASN A 84 -15.54 0.87 9.55
C ASN A 84 -15.33 2.20 8.80
N TYR A 85 -15.30 2.17 7.46
CA TYR A 85 -15.12 3.34 6.58
C TYR A 85 -13.76 4.04 6.74
N TRP A 86 -12.71 3.27 6.96
CA TRP A 86 -11.33 3.75 6.94
C TRP A 86 -10.62 3.27 5.67
N VAL A 87 -9.73 4.12 5.16
CA VAL A 87 -8.87 3.80 4.02
C VAL A 87 -7.42 3.79 4.49
N PRO A 88 -6.81 2.61 4.67
CA PRO A 88 -5.41 2.54 5.02
C PRO A 88 -4.52 2.98 3.85
N ALA A 89 -3.54 3.83 4.17
CA ALA A 89 -2.45 4.22 3.31
C ALA A 89 -1.18 3.51 3.80
N PHE A 90 -0.80 2.45 3.11
CA PHE A 90 0.37 1.66 3.46
C PHE A 90 1.66 2.30 2.97
N THR A 91 2.69 2.22 3.79
CA THR A 91 4.07 2.52 3.38
C THR A 91 4.86 1.22 3.27
N LEU A 92 5.61 1.07 2.19
CA LEU A 92 6.60 0.02 1.97
C LEU A 92 7.99 0.63 2.05
N ILE A 93 8.97 -0.15 2.52
CA ILE A 93 10.38 0.23 2.50
C ILE A 93 11.09 -0.67 1.49
N MET A 94 11.66 -0.07 0.46
CA MET A 94 12.46 -0.75 -0.56
C MET A 94 13.94 -0.66 -0.21
N GLY A 95 14.67 -1.75 -0.41
CA GLY A 95 16.08 -1.84 -0.09
C GLY A 95 16.37 -1.85 1.40
N LEU A 96 15.48 -2.43 2.21
CA LEU A 96 15.57 -2.45 3.67
C LEU A 96 16.92 -3.02 4.12
N ASP A 97 17.76 -2.15 4.69
CA ASP A 97 19.11 -2.44 5.16
C ASP A 97 20.02 -3.18 4.14
N ASN A 98 19.78 -2.95 2.84
CA ASN A 98 20.43 -3.66 1.73
C ASN A 98 20.34 -5.21 1.81
N ASP A 99 19.36 -5.71 2.58
CA ASP A 99 19.12 -7.14 2.83
C ASP A 99 17.97 -7.72 1.99
N GLU A 100 17.24 -6.86 1.29
CA GLU A 100 16.10 -7.27 0.48
C GLU A 100 16.54 -8.07 -0.74
N THR A 101 16.06 -9.32 -0.82
CA THR A 101 16.29 -10.20 -1.98
C THR A 101 15.16 -10.05 -3.01
N PRO A 102 15.37 -10.52 -4.27
CA PRO A 102 14.29 -10.59 -5.25
C PRO A 102 13.05 -11.35 -4.77
N GLU A 103 13.22 -12.41 -3.97
CA GLU A 103 12.11 -13.19 -3.44
C GLU A 103 11.26 -12.38 -2.44
N ASP A 104 11.89 -11.57 -1.60
CA ASP A 104 11.18 -10.67 -0.67
C ASP A 104 10.28 -9.67 -1.42
N SER A 105 10.81 -9.13 -2.53
CA SER A 105 10.03 -8.26 -3.42
C SER A 105 8.86 -9.00 -4.07
N TRP A 106 9.06 -10.25 -4.49
CA TRP A 106 7.97 -11.08 -5.03
C TRP A 106 6.91 -11.43 -3.99
N GLU A 107 7.28 -11.65 -2.73
CA GLU A 107 6.31 -11.82 -1.63
C GLU A 107 5.44 -10.56 -1.47
N THR A 108 6.04 -9.39 -1.56
CA THR A 108 5.31 -8.11 -1.51
C THR A 108 4.32 -7.98 -2.68
N ILE A 109 4.75 -8.31 -3.90
CA ILE A 109 3.88 -8.30 -5.09
C ILE A 109 2.71 -9.29 -4.92
N ARG A 110 3.00 -10.50 -4.40
CA ARG A 110 1.98 -11.53 -4.13
C ARG A 110 0.95 -11.04 -3.11
N LEU A 111 1.39 -10.48 -1.99
CA LEU A 111 0.49 -9.97 -0.93
C LEU A 111 -0.47 -8.90 -1.46
N ILE A 112 0.03 -7.91 -2.21
CA ILE A 112 -0.82 -6.87 -2.82
C ILE A 112 -1.83 -7.50 -3.79
N SER A 113 -1.39 -8.46 -4.59
CA SER A 113 -2.24 -9.12 -5.59
C SER A 113 -3.30 -10.02 -4.96
N GLU A 114 -2.97 -10.66 -3.84
CA GLU A 114 -3.92 -11.44 -3.04
C GLU A 114 -4.98 -10.55 -2.40
N LEU A 115 -4.60 -9.41 -1.84
CA LEU A 115 -5.55 -8.43 -1.33
C LEU A 115 -6.54 -7.97 -2.41
N GLU A 116 -6.06 -7.69 -3.62
CA GLU A 116 -6.91 -7.30 -4.74
C GLU A 116 -7.90 -8.40 -5.15
N ARG A 117 -7.45 -9.66 -5.14
CA ARG A 117 -8.24 -10.82 -5.53
C ARG A 117 -9.25 -11.24 -4.46
N GLU A 118 -8.82 -11.28 -3.20
CA GLU A 118 -9.62 -11.79 -2.08
C GLU A 118 -10.58 -10.74 -1.53
N GLN A 119 -10.20 -9.47 -1.63
CA GLN A 119 -10.99 -8.32 -1.19
C GLN A 119 -11.19 -7.32 -2.32
N PRO A 120 -11.91 -7.69 -3.39
CA PRO A 120 -12.01 -6.89 -4.61
C PRO A 120 -12.65 -5.51 -4.38
N ASP A 121 -13.39 -5.32 -3.30
CA ASP A 121 -13.99 -4.04 -2.91
C ASP A 121 -13.19 -3.24 -1.90
N ALA A 122 -12.07 -3.78 -1.41
CA ALA A 122 -11.24 -3.09 -0.44
C ALA A 122 -10.65 -1.79 -1.03
N MET A 123 -10.60 -0.77 -0.17
CA MET A 123 -9.96 0.51 -0.47
C MET A 123 -8.71 0.64 0.39
N PHE A 124 -7.58 0.68 -0.27
CA PHE A 124 -6.28 0.98 0.34
C PHE A 124 -5.35 1.58 -0.71
N THR A 125 -4.29 2.20 -0.27
CA THR A 125 -3.20 2.67 -1.13
C THR A 125 -1.87 2.14 -0.61
N VAL A 126 -0.88 2.06 -1.49
CA VAL A 126 0.46 1.57 -1.15
C VAL A 126 1.50 2.54 -1.70
N THR A 127 2.36 3.07 -0.84
CA THR A 127 3.42 4.00 -1.22
C THR A 127 4.78 3.37 -0.95
N PRO A 128 5.54 3.02 -2.00
CA PRO A 128 6.91 2.55 -1.85
C PRO A 128 7.81 3.74 -1.49
N LEU A 129 8.60 3.58 -0.44
CA LEU A 129 9.61 4.51 0.03
C LEU A 129 10.98 3.83 -0.05
N THR A 130 12.03 4.60 -0.34
CA THR A 130 13.41 4.10 -0.25
C THR A 130 13.84 4.00 1.21
N PHE A 131 14.64 2.97 1.52
CA PHE A 131 15.24 2.84 2.83
C PHE A 131 16.15 4.04 3.13
N VAL A 132 15.94 4.64 4.30
CA VAL A 132 16.76 5.71 4.87
C VAL A 132 17.26 5.25 6.22
N PRO A 133 18.60 5.16 6.44
CA PRO A 133 19.15 4.68 7.69
C PRO A 133 18.91 5.71 8.81
N ILE A 134 18.08 5.33 9.78
CA ILE A 134 17.76 6.16 10.97
C ILE A 134 17.67 5.28 12.22
N GLY A 135 17.86 5.88 13.38
CA GLY A 135 17.70 5.20 14.68
C GLY A 135 18.70 4.05 14.85
N LEU A 136 18.20 2.84 15.07
CA LEU A 136 19.03 1.66 15.27
C LEU A 136 19.84 1.27 14.01
N LEU A 137 19.38 1.67 12.84
CA LEU A 137 19.99 1.40 11.54
C LEU A 137 20.77 2.61 10.98
N GLU A 138 21.12 3.60 11.82
CA GLU A 138 21.83 4.83 11.39
C GLU A 138 23.20 4.59 10.76
N LYS A 139 23.80 3.41 11.01
CA LYS A 139 25.10 3.01 10.46
C LYS A 139 24.98 2.24 9.13
N SER A 140 23.77 1.92 8.71
CA SER A 140 23.51 1.27 7.42
C SER A 140 23.71 2.26 6.27
N GLU A 141 23.92 1.73 5.07
CA GLU A 141 24.03 2.56 3.87
C GLU A 141 22.65 2.95 3.36
N PHE A 142 22.58 4.13 2.74
CA PHE A 142 21.38 4.63 2.08
C PHE A 142 21.13 3.82 0.80
N PHE A 143 19.89 3.36 0.57
CA PHE A 143 19.54 2.65 -0.65
C PHE A 143 19.42 3.61 -1.84
N ASP A 144 20.31 3.47 -2.81
CA ASP A 144 20.28 4.25 -4.06
C ASP A 144 19.39 3.57 -5.11
N ILE A 145 18.15 4.02 -5.19
CA ILE A 145 17.17 3.50 -6.14
C ILE A 145 17.63 3.57 -7.61
N GLY A 146 18.50 4.53 -7.93
CA GLY A 146 19.00 4.72 -9.31
C GLY A 146 20.01 3.67 -9.73
N ASN A 147 20.83 3.18 -8.79
CA ASN A 147 21.95 2.29 -9.06
C ASN A 147 21.78 0.88 -8.49
N GLU A 148 20.98 0.73 -7.42
CA GLU A 148 20.89 -0.52 -6.65
C GLU A 148 19.58 -1.28 -6.85
N MET A 149 18.55 -0.61 -7.41
CA MET A 149 17.25 -1.23 -7.61
C MET A 149 17.31 -2.41 -8.58
N ASN A 150 17.01 -3.62 -8.07
CA ASN A 150 16.90 -4.81 -8.89
C ASN A 150 15.56 -4.90 -9.65
N ALA A 151 15.45 -5.89 -10.55
CA ALA A 151 14.26 -6.08 -11.37
C ALA A 151 12.99 -6.35 -10.55
N ALA A 152 13.08 -7.12 -9.44
CA ALA A 152 11.93 -7.44 -8.61
C ALA A 152 11.44 -6.22 -7.81
N GLN A 153 12.35 -5.37 -7.34
CA GLN A 153 12.03 -4.08 -6.69
C GLN A 153 11.34 -3.11 -7.67
N LEU A 154 11.80 -3.06 -8.93
CA LEU A 154 11.07 -2.35 -9.99
C LEU A 154 9.65 -2.91 -10.13
N GLY A 155 9.50 -4.23 -10.03
CA GLY A 155 8.20 -4.90 -10.02
C GLY A 155 7.30 -4.45 -8.86
N VAL A 156 7.83 -4.28 -7.65
CA VAL A 156 7.09 -3.73 -6.50
C VAL A 156 6.60 -2.31 -6.82
N MET A 157 7.47 -1.44 -7.33
CA MET A 157 7.07 -0.10 -7.75
C MET A 157 5.97 -0.13 -8.80
N TYR A 158 6.11 -0.95 -9.83
CA TYR A 158 5.13 -1.08 -10.89
C TYR A 158 3.79 -1.58 -10.35
N LYS A 159 3.78 -2.62 -9.51
CA LYS A 159 2.57 -3.18 -8.92
C LYS A 159 1.86 -2.20 -7.99
N THR A 160 2.60 -1.46 -7.17
CA THR A 160 2.02 -0.45 -6.27
C THR A 160 1.39 0.70 -7.03
N TRP A 161 2.03 1.21 -8.09
CA TRP A 161 1.45 2.22 -8.97
C TRP A 161 0.22 1.71 -9.69
N GLN A 162 0.29 0.50 -10.25
CA GLN A 162 -0.84 -0.15 -10.91
C GLN A 162 -2.03 -0.25 -9.94
N HIS A 163 -1.80 -0.73 -8.71
CA HIS A 163 -2.81 -0.83 -7.66
C HIS A 163 -3.43 0.54 -7.36
N ASN A 164 -2.61 1.53 -7.04
CA ASN A 164 -3.08 2.86 -6.63
C ASN A 164 -3.96 3.51 -7.71
N PHE A 165 -3.57 3.43 -8.97
CA PHE A 165 -4.33 4.07 -10.06
C PHE A 165 -5.51 3.24 -10.54
N LYS A 166 -5.39 1.94 -10.63
CA LYS A 166 -6.46 1.07 -11.13
C LYS A 166 -7.54 0.83 -10.08
N TYR A 167 -7.13 0.57 -8.84
CA TYR A 167 -8.04 0.19 -7.75
C TYR A 167 -8.30 1.33 -6.78
N GLY A 168 -7.26 1.98 -6.26
CA GLY A 168 -7.37 3.01 -5.24
C GLY A 168 -8.19 4.22 -5.70
N ILE A 169 -7.71 4.91 -6.72
CA ILE A 169 -8.34 6.14 -7.21
C ILE A 169 -9.70 5.84 -7.84
N LYS A 170 -9.79 4.82 -8.69
CA LYS A 170 -11.05 4.47 -9.37
C LYS A 170 -12.16 4.12 -8.39
N LYS A 171 -11.88 3.29 -7.38
CA LYS A 171 -12.88 2.88 -6.39
C LYS A 171 -13.26 4.01 -5.45
N PHE A 172 -12.29 4.75 -4.95
CA PHE A 172 -12.56 5.92 -4.13
C PHE A 172 -13.49 6.90 -4.85
N MET A 173 -13.22 7.16 -6.11
CA MET A 173 -14.05 8.07 -6.91
C MET A 173 -15.43 7.52 -7.22
N THR A 174 -15.56 6.21 -7.52
CA THR A 174 -16.86 5.60 -7.78
C THR A 174 -17.75 5.64 -6.53
N LYS A 175 -17.18 5.43 -5.34
CA LYS A 175 -17.92 5.48 -4.08
C LYS A 175 -18.25 6.91 -3.64
N THR A 176 -17.41 7.90 -3.93
CA THR A 176 -17.64 9.31 -3.58
C THR A 176 -18.44 10.07 -4.63
N ALA A 177 -18.45 9.62 -5.90
CA ALA A 177 -19.12 10.27 -7.03
C ALA A 177 -20.60 9.89 -7.19
N LYS A 178 -21.30 9.49 -6.12
CA LYS A 178 -22.73 9.17 -6.16
C LYS A 178 -23.64 10.32 -6.64
N ASN A 179 -23.11 11.52 -6.85
CA ASN A 179 -23.82 12.65 -7.44
C ASN A 179 -23.25 12.93 -8.83
N GLY A 180 -23.85 12.34 -9.87
CA GLY A 180 -23.53 12.39 -11.28
C GLY A 180 -23.17 13.78 -11.84
N SER A 181 -21.99 14.25 -11.56
CA SER A 181 -21.44 15.51 -12.04
C SER A 181 -20.46 15.23 -13.18
N LEU A 182 -20.57 16.03 -14.25
CA LEU A 182 -19.62 16.09 -15.37
C LEU A 182 -18.15 16.12 -14.91
N LYS A 183 -17.91 16.62 -13.69
CA LYS A 183 -16.59 16.65 -13.02
C LYS A 183 -15.97 15.27 -12.82
N SER A 184 -16.79 14.21 -12.66
CA SER A 184 -16.28 12.84 -12.48
C SER A 184 -15.64 12.28 -13.75
N GLY A 185 -16.18 12.60 -14.93
CA GLY A 185 -15.66 12.14 -16.22
C GLY A 185 -14.31 12.77 -16.56
N VAL A 186 -14.18 14.09 -16.37
CA VAL A 186 -12.91 14.81 -16.59
C VAL A 186 -11.84 14.34 -15.61
N PHE A 187 -12.20 14.18 -14.34
CA PHE A 187 -11.24 13.68 -13.34
C PHE A 187 -10.83 12.23 -13.59
N ASN A 188 -11.73 11.35 -14.04
CA ASN A 188 -11.41 9.99 -14.45
C ASN A 188 -10.44 9.97 -15.64
N LEU A 189 -10.62 10.87 -16.60
CA LEU A 189 -9.70 11.00 -17.74
C LEU A 189 -8.32 11.46 -17.26
N ILE A 190 -8.26 12.48 -16.42
CA ILE A 190 -7.02 13.01 -15.85
C ILE A 190 -6.31 11.92 -15.01
N ALA A 191 -7.02 11.23 -14.12
CA ALA A 191 -6.48 10.16 -13.31
C ALA A 191 -5.92 9.02 -14.15
N ARG A 192 -6.63 8.59 -15.21
CA ARG A 192 -6.14 7.58 -16.15
C ARG A 192 -4.87 8.03 -16.88
N THR A 193 -4.85 9.27 -17.37
CA THR A 193 -3.71 9.81 -18.09
C THR A 193 -2.50 9.94 -17.18
N LEU A 194 -2.65 10.56 -16.01
CA LEU A 194 -1.58 10.72 -15.05
C LEU A 194 -1.10 9.37 -14.47
N GLY A 195 -2.01 8.41 -14.28
CA GLY A 195 -1.66 7.09 -13.79
C GLY A 195 -0.84 6.26 -14.77
N ASN A 196 -1.13 6.39 -16.06
CA ASN A 196 -0.42 5.65 -17.10
C ASN A 196 0.99 6.20 -17.40
N VAL A 197 1.26 7.47 -17.10
CA VAL A 197 2.59 8.06 -17.36
C VAL A 197 3.70 7.38 -16.55
N PRO A 198 3.60 7.20 -15.23
CA PRO A 198 4.63 6.48 -14.46
C PRO A 198 4.75 5.01 -14.87
N LEU A 199 3.65 4.31 -15.10
CA LEU A 199 3.66 2.91 -15.55
C LEU A 199 4.38 2.77 -16.88
N GLY A 200 4.03 3.61 -17.87
CA GLY A 200 4.71 3.63 -19.16
C GLY A 200 6.20 4.06 -19.08
N ALA A 201 6.58 4.87 -18.08
CA ALA A 201 7.98 5.19 -17.84
C ALA A 201 8.75 3.97 -17.30
N MET A 202 8.17 3.24 -16.34
CA MET A 202 8.75 2.02 -15.80
C MET A 202 8.85 0.91 -16.86
N GLU A 203 7.85 0.78 -17.73
CA GLU A 203 7.89 -0.17 -18.84
C GLU A 203 9.03 0.17 -19.82
N ARG A 204 9.17 1.43 -20.22
CA ARG A 204 10.29 1.87 -21.10
C ARG A 204 11.65 1.66 -20.43
N TYR A 205 11.75 1.92 -19.13
CA TYR A 205 12.97 1.64 -18.37
C TYR A 205 13.28 0.14 -18.39
N ALA A 206 12.30 -0.72 -18.08
CA ALA A 206 12.45 -2.18 -18.10
C ALA A 206 12.91 -2.70 -19.47
N ILE A 207 12.31 -2.21 -20.56
CA ILE A 207 12.70 -2.56 -21.95
C ILE A 207 14.14 -2.13 -22.21
N LYS A 208 14.54 -0.93 -21.78
CA LYS A 208 15.90 -0.42 -21.95
C LYS A 208 16.94 -1.26 -21.21
N GLN A 209 16.61 -1.73 -20.00
CA GLN A 209 17.46 -2.65 -19.23
C GLN A 209 17.46 -4.06 -19.82
N GLY A 210 16.34 -4.46 -20.44
CA GLY A 210 16.15 -5.80 -21.02
C GLY A 210 16.13 -6.93 -19.99
N GLY A 211 16.22 -8.17 -20.49
CA GLY A 211 16.44 -9.35 -19.66
C GLY A 211 15.43 -9.56 -18.53
N GLU A 212 15.90 -9.51 -17.30
CA GLU A 212 15.08 -9.77 -16.12
C GLU A 212 14.06 -8.67 -15.83
N HIS A 213 14.44 -7.40 -16.02
CA HIS A 213 13.54 -6.26 -15.79
C HIS A 213 12.29 -6.32 -16.67
N GLU A 214 12.46 -6.61 -17.94
CA GLU A 214 11.34 -6.76 -18.88
C GLU A 214 10.45 -7.94 -18.50
N ARG A 215 11.05 -9.09 -18.17
CA ARG A 215 10.32 -10.30 -17.74
C ARG A 215 9.50 -10.08 -16.48
N VAL A 216 10.00 -9.33 -15.51
CA VAL A 216 9.28 -9.02 -14.27
C VAL A 216 8.03 -8.20 -14.58
N ILE A 217 8.14 -7.13 -15.37
CA ILE A 217 6.99 -6.30 -15.74
C ILE A 217 5.95 -7.11 -16.52
N GLU A 218 6.37 -7.91 -17.50
CA GLU A 218 5.45 -8.76 -18.27
C GLU A 218 4.77 -9.82 -17.37
N THR A 219 5.50 -10.40 -16.42
CA THR A 219 4.92 -11.34 -15.45
C THR A 219 3.83 -10.67 -14.61
N ILE A 220 4.05 -9.44 -14.16
CA ILE A 220 3.06 -8.70 -13.38
C ILE A 220 1.82 -8.40 -14.23
N LYS A 221 2.00 -7.99 -15.49
CA LYS A 221 0.90 -7.73 -16.41
C LYS A 221 0.03 -8.97 -16.68
N VAL A 222 0.63 -10.14 -16.78
CA VAL A 222 -0.07 -11.38 -17.14
C VAL A 222 -0.67 -12.08 -15.92
N LYS A 223 0.11 -12.20 -14.85
CA LYS A 223 -0.23 -13.05 -13.69
C LYS A 223 -0.89 -12.28 -12.55
N TYR A 224 -0.57 -11.03 -12.39
CA TYR A 224 -0.96 -10.20 -11.24
C TYR A 224 -1.80 -8.97 -11.63
N TRP A 225 -2.41 -9.04 -12.81
CA TRP A 225 -3.28 -7.99 -13.35
C TRP A 225 -4.71 -8.06 -12.80
#